data_eeffe19b5397e466688d783c3a0d8902
#
_entry.id   eeffe19b5397e466688d783c3a0d8902
#
_cell.length_a   1.000
_cell.length_b   1.000
_cell.length_c   1.000
_cell.angle_alpha   90.00
_cell.angle_beta   90.00
_cell.angle_gamma   90.00
#
_symmetry.space_group_name_H-M   'P 1'
#
loop_
_entity.id
_entity.type
_entity.pdbx_description
1 polymer ?
#
loop_
_entity_poly.entity_id
_entity_poly.type
_entity_poly.pdbx_seq_one_letter_code
_entity_poly.pdbx_strand_id
1 'polypeptide(L)'
;MKRVFRKLISFVLRPFKRALKRYLVVARRRKQAHDYHIWATENEERCFVSLAEEDISFSIIVPAYNTDPTHIREMVMSVVNQHYENWELIIANGSPDAMRSADIQTLCDIDTRIRVLELGENKGISANTNSALAKASGDYIVFFDHDDLLHPCALHSFADIATGHSPDVIYSDEDKISVDGKLSLPHFKSDFNPDLLLSHNYI
;
A
#
# COMPACT_ATOMS: atom_id res chain seq x y z
N MET A 1 11.93 -7.77 57.87
CA MET A 1 12.43 -8.89 57.04
C MET A 1 11.55 -9.18 55.79
N LYS A 2 10.26 -9.48 55.91
CA LYS A 2 9.40 -9.86 54.73
C LYS A 2 9.38 -8.84 53.59
N ARG A 3 9.50 -7.54 53.84
CA ARG A 3 9.45 -6.47 52.84
C ARG A 3 10.73 -6.34 52.02
N VAL A 4 11.88 -6.62 52.65
CA VAL A 4 13.22 -6.60 51.98
C VAL A 4 13.36 -7.84 51.10
N PHE A 5 12.93 -9.00 51.57
CA PHE A 5 12.95 -10.25 50.80
C PHE A 5 12.08 -10.19 49.54
N ARG A 6 10.87 -9.59 49.62
CA ARG A 6 10.01 -9.35 48.45
C ARG A 6 10.67 -8.42 47.42
N LYS A 7 11.38 -7.37 47.82
CA LYS A 7 12.11 -6.47 46.94
C LYS A 7 13.25 -7.20 46.24
N LEU A 8 14.01 -8.02 46.96
CA LEU A 8 15.14 -8.78 46.41
C LEU A 8 14.68 -9.80 45.36
N ILE A 9 13.65 -10.58 45.70
CA ILE A 9 13.04 -11.53 44.74
C ILE A 9 12.49 -10.81 43.51
N SER A 10 11.84 -9.65 43.68
CA SER A 10 11.32 -8.89 42.54
C SER A 10 12.43 -8.35 41.64
N PHE A 11 13.56 -7.97 42.22
CA PHE A 11 14.74 -7.48 41.50
C PHE A 11 15.40 -8.59 40.68
N VAL A 12 15.61 -9.75 41.28
CA VAL A 12 16.21 -10.93 40.62
C VAL A 12 15.30 -11.47 39.49
N LEU A 13 13.98 -11.42 39.68
CA LEU A 13 13.02 -11.90 38.68
C LEU A 13 12.66 -10.87 37.57
N ARG A 14 13.08 -9.62 37.72
CA ARG A 14 12.78 -8.56 36.72
C ARG A 14 13.27 -8.90 35.31
N PRO A 15 14.50 -9.34 35.07
CA PRO A 15 14.96 -9.67 33.72
C PRO A 15 14.16 -10.85 33.13
N PHE A 16 13.85 -11.86 33.93
CA PHE A 16 13.07 -13.00 33.50
C PHE A 16 11.63 -12.61 33.16
N LYS A 17 10.99 -11.79 33.99
CA LYS A 17 9.64 -11.26 33.71
C LYS A 17 9.61 -10.40 32.43
N ARG A 18 10.67 -9.61 32.18
CA ARG A 18 10.80 -8.81 30.96
C ARG A 18 10.99 -9.70 29.73
N ALA A 19 11.83 -10.72 29.81
CA ALA A 19 12.04 -11.69 28.73
C ALA A 19 10.77 -12.47 28.42
N LEU A 20 10.07 -12.97 29.45
CA LEU A 20 8.78 -13.65 29.29
C LEU A 20 7.73 -12.74 28.68
N LYS A 21 7.62 -11.49 29.12
CA LYS A 21 6.68 -10.53 28.54
C LYS A 21 6.98 -10.27 27.05
N ARG A 22 8.28 -10.10 26.71
CA ARG A 22 8.70 -9.96 25.30
C ARG A 22 8.34 -11.21 24.47
N TYR A 23 8.64 -12.39 25.00
CA TYR A 23 8.28 -13.66 24.35
C TYR A 23 6.78 -13.78 24.10
N LEU A 24 5.94 -13.51 25.09
CA LEU A 24 4.49 -13.56 24.98
C LEU A 24 3.94 -12.55 23.96
N VAL A 25 4.50 -11.35 23.91
CA VAL A 25 4.13 -10.34 22.90
C VAL A 25 4.46 -10.83 21.50
N VAL A 26 5.68 -11.37 21.29
CA VAL A 26 6.09 -11.90 19.98
C VAL A 26 5.23 -13.10 19.57
N ALA A 27 4.98 -14.03 20.50
CA ALA A 27 4.13 -15.21 20.23
C ALA A 27 2.70 -14.79 19.85
N ARG A 28 2.13 -13.81 20.59
CA ARG A 28 0.80 -13.27 20.26
C ARG A 28 0.75 -12.61 18.90
N ARG A 29 1.75 -11.79 18.56
CA ARG A 29 1.84 -11.14 17.24
C ARG A 29 1.95 -12.16 16.11
N ARG A 30 2.78 -13.21 16.27
CA ARG A 30 2.90 -14.30 15.29
C ARG A 30 1.58 -15.04 15.08
N LYS A 31 0.86 -15.34 16.17
CA LYS A 31 -0.46 -15.95 16.06
C LYS A 31 -1.45 -15.04 15.33
N GLN A 32 -1.53 -13.76 15.71
CA GLN A 32 -2.43 -12.80 15.06
C GLN A 32 -2.11 -12.63 13.56
N ALA A 33 -0.82 -12.57 13.18
CA ALA A 33 -0.43 -12.51 11.78
C ALA A 33 -0.83 -13.77 11.01
N HIS A 34 -0.68 -14.95 11.63
CA HIS A 34 -1.10 -16.21 11.02
C HIS A 34 -2.62 -16.29 10.86
N ASP A 35 -3.38 -15.97 11.90
CA ASP A 35 -4.85 -15.97 11.88
C ASP A 35 -5.38 -14.98 10.84
N TYR A 36 -4.75 -13.80 10.73
CA TYR A 36 -5.09 -12.79 9.73
C TYR A 36 -4.79 -13.28 8.31
N HIS A 37 -3.62 -13.86 8.08
CA HIS A 37 -3.24 -14.37 6.76
C HIS A 37 -4.24 -15.44 6.27
N ILE A 38 -4.64 -16.37 7.13
CA ILE A 38 -5.68 -17.37 6.79
C ILE A 38 -6.98 -16.68 6.42
N TRP A 39 -7.45 -15.74 7.26
CA TRP A 39 -8.69 -15.02 7.01
C TRP A 39 -8.63 -14.23 5.70
N ALA A 40 -7.53 -13.53 5.42
CA ALA A 40 -7.35 -12.76 4.20
C ALA A 40 -7.41 -13.66 2.97
N THR A 41 -6.64 -14.77 2.97
CA THR A 41 -6.63 -15.73 1.87
C THR A 41 -8.01 -16.36 1.63
N GLU A 42 -8.76 -16.71 2.68
CA GLU A 42 -10.11 -17.28 2.57
C GLU A 42 -11.15 -16.26 2.05
N ASN A 43 -10.88 -14.96 2.17
CA ASN A 43 -11.78 -13.90 1.75
C ASN A 43 -11.30 -13.14 0.51
N GLU A 44 -10.10 -13.42 0.01
CA GLU A 44 -9.48 -12.80 -1.16
C GLU A 44 -10.34 -12.98 -2.44
N GLU A 45 -11.01 -14.12 -2.58
CA GLU A 45 -11.88 -14.43 -3.71
C GLU A 45 -13.25 -13.71 -3.68
N ARG A 46 -13.54 -13.00 -2.59
CA ARG A 46 -14.78 -12.23 -2.46
C ARG A 46 -14.65 -10.83 -3.07
N CYS A 47 -14.14 -10.75 -4.28
CA CYS A 47 -14.44 -9.61 -5.12
C CYS A 47 -15.96 -9.62 -5.34
N PHE A 48 -16.65 -8.72 -4.67
CA PHE A 48 -18.06 -8.55 -4.93
C PHE A 48 -18.21 -8.24 -6.41
N VAL A 49 -18.82 -9.14 -7.15
CA VAL A 49 -19.24 -8.91 -8.52
C VAL A 49 -20.41 -7.95 -8.43
N SER A 50 -20.12 -6.69 -8.20
CA SER A 50 -21.03 -5.61 -8.48
C SER A 50 -20.95 -5.33 -9.99
N LEU A 51 -22.03 -4.91 -10.55
CA LEU A 51 -22.13 -4.46 -11.94
C LEU A 51 -21.73 -2.98 -12.01
N ALA A 52 -20.55 -2.60 -11.46
CA ALA A 52 -20.03 -1.27 -11.72
C ALA A 52 -19.85 -1.17 -13.24
N GLU A 53 -20.70 -0.40 -13.87
CA GLU A 53 -20.49 -0.01 -15.26
C GLU A 53 -19.11 0.65 -15.30
N GLU A 54 -18.29 0.34 -16.32
CA GLU A 54 -16.91 0.82 -16.45
C GLU A 54 -16.84 2.31 -16.82
N ASP A 55 -17.76 3.13 -16.29
CA ASP A 55 -17.87 4.54 -16.62
C ASP A 55 -16.85 5.42 -15.89
N ILE A 56 -16.31 4.95 -14.76
CA ILE A 56 -15.34 5.70 -13.96
C ILE A 56 -13.92 5.37 -14.40
N SER A 57 -13.13 6.36 -14.76
CA SER A 57 -11.73 6.19 -15.15
C SER A 57 -10.78 6.58 -14.01
N PHE A 58 -9.70 5.79 -13.82
CA PHE A 58 -8.69 6.03 -12.81
C PHE A 58 -7.34 6.39 -13.43
N SER A 59 -6.71 7.48 -12.98
CA SER A 59 -5.30 7.74 -13.23
C SER A 59 -4.49 7.36 -11.99
N ILE A 60 -3.74 6.26 -12.09
CA ILE A 60 -2.83 5.81 -11.03
C ILE A 60 -1.51 6.54 -11.24
N ILE A 61 -1.08 7.34 -10.26
CA ILE A 61 0.12 8.15 -10.35
C ILE A 61 1.17 7.68 -9.34
N VAL A 62 2.37 7.39 -9.84
CA VAL A 62 3.46 6.77 -9.09
C VAL A 62 4.73 7.60 -9.22
N PRO A 63 5.21 8.26 -8.15
CA PRO A 63 6.55 8.84 -8.13
C PRO A 63 7.58 7.73 -7.91
N ALA A 64 8.55 7.58 -8.82
CA ALA A 64 9.62 6.59 -8.73
C ALA A 64 10.99 7.27 -8.60
N TYR A 65 11.80 6.81 -7.66
CA TYR A 65 13.18 7.26 -7.47
C TYR A 65 14.06 6.15 -6.91
N ASN A 66 15.07 5.76 -7.66
CA ASN A 66 16.00 4.69 -7.28
C ASN A 66 15.32 3.38 -6.84
N THR A 67 14.16 3.11 -7.39
CA THR A 67 13.35 1.93 -7.06
C THR A 67 14.07 0.65 -7.46
N ASP A 68 13.92 -0.40 -6.65
CA ASP A 68 14.35 -1.75 -7.02
C ASP A 68 13.53 -2.25 -8.22
N PRO A 69 14.17 -2.75 -9.29
CA PRO A 69 13.45 -3.24 -10.48
C PRO A 69 12.43 -4.33 -10.19
N THR A 70 12.65 -5.13 -9.15
CA THR A 70 11.71 -6.19 -8.75
C THR A 70 10.44 -5.55 -8.18
N HIS A 71 10.57 -4.63 -7.24
CA HIS A 71 9.43 -3.99 -6.57
C HIS A 71 8.57 -3.20 -7.56
N ILE A 72 9.19 -2.37 -8.41
CA ILE A 72 8.41 -1.60 -9.38
C ILE A 72 7.69 -2.50 -10.40
N ARG A 73 8.30 -3.63 -10.77
CA ARG A 73 7.67 -4.60 -11.65
C ARG A 73 6.49 -5.29 -10.95
N GLU A 74 6.63 -5.69 -9.68
CA GLU A 74 5.55 -6.28 -8.88
C GLU A 74 4.39 -5.28 -8.73
N MET A 75 4.69 -4.02 -8.42
CA MET A 75 3.72 -2.93 -8.37
C MET A 75 2.96 -2.80 -9.70
N VAL A 76 3.65 -2.71 -10.83
CA VAL A 76 3.03 -2.61 -12.16
C VAL A 76 2.14 -3.81 -12.45
N MET A 77 2.61 -5.02 -12.14
CA MET A 77 1.82 -6.23 -12.33
C MET A 77 0.56 -6.25 -11.45
N SER A 78 0.60 -5.67 -10.25
CA SER A 78 -0.58 -5.55 -9.40
C SER A 78 -1.65 -4.62 -10.00
N VAL A 79 -1.23 -3.61 -10.76
CA VAL A 79 -2.12 -2.72 -11.52
C VAL A 79 -2.66 -3.40 -12.78
N VAL A 80 -1.80 -4.07 -13.55
CA VAL A 80 -2.21 -4.79 -14.78
C VAL A 80 -3.22 -5.90 -14.49
N ASN A 81 -3.08 -6.55 -13.33
CA ASN A 81 -3.97 -7.63 -12.89
C ASN A 81 -5.24 -7.15 -12.16
N GLN A 82 -5.56 -5.85 -12.19
CA GLN A 82 -6.82 -5.36 -11.65
C GLN A 82 -8.01 -5.94 -12.44
N HIS A 83 -9.07 -6.31 -11.74
CA HIS A 83 -10.31 -6.81 -12.35
C HIS A 83 -11.11 -5.69 -13.04
N TYR A 84 -10.80 -4.44 -12.75
CA TYR A 84 -11.38 -3.25 -13.38
C TYR A 84 -10.43 -2.74 -14.46
N GLU A 85 -10.93 -2.49 -15.67
CA GLU A 85 -10.07 -2.24 -16.84
C GLU A 85 -9.89 -0.76 -17.20
N ASN A 86 -10.76 0.14 -16.71
CA ASN A 86 -10.74 1.55 -17.08
C ASN A 86 -9.76 2.36 -16.22
N TRP A 87 -8.46 2.18 -16.47
CA TRP A 87 -7.38 2.87 -15.78
C TRP A 87 -6.22 3.23 -16.72
N GLU A 88 -5.43 4.21 -16.33
CA GLU A 88 -4.09 4.49 -16.84
C GLU A 88 -3.09 4.50 -15.68
N LEU A 89 -1.84 4.12 -15.95
CA LEU A 89 -0.73 4.17 -15.00
C LEU A 89 0.33 5.17 -15.48
N ILE A 90 0.65 6.15 -14.64
CA ILE A 90 1.63 7.19 -14.94
C ILE A 90 2.76 7.14 -13.93
N ILE A 91 3.94 6.70 -14.36
CA ILE A 91 5.13 6.59 -13.52
C ILE A 91 6.02 7.81 -13.76
N ALA A 92 6.18 8.67 -12.76
CA ALA A 92 7.09 9.82 -12.82
C ALA A 92 8.48 9.41 -12.30
N ASN A 93 9.38 9.09 -13.22
CA ASN A 93 10.73 8.62 -12.91
C ASN A 93 11.69 9.79 -12.71
N GLY A 94 12.14 9.99 -11.47
CA GLY A 94 13.18 10.95 -11.10
C GLY A 94 14.57 10.33 -10.90
N SER A 95 14.77 9.06 -11.27
CA SER A 95 16.05 8.37 -11.08
C SER A 95 17.13 8.94 -12.02
N PRO A 96 18.31 9.28 -11.49
CA PRO A 96 19.40 9.84 -12.32
C PRO A 96 20.18 8.77 -13.07
N ASP A 97 20.02 7.50 -12.69
CA ASP A 97 20.72 6.36 -13.27
C ASP A 97 20.06 5.94 -14.58
N ALA A 98 20.79 6.08 -15.69
CA ALA A 98 20.29 5.70 -17.02
C ALA A 98 19.91 4.21 -17.12
N MET A 99 20.57 3.32 -16.36
CA MET A 99 20.26 1.90 -16.36
C MET A 99 18.91 1.63 -15.71
N ARG A 100 18.64 2.27 -14.55
CA ARG A 100 17.34 2.19 -13.88
C ARG A 100 16.22 2.84 -14.69
N SER A 101 16.51 3.96 -15.35
CA SER A 101 15.56 4.59 -16.28
C SER A 101 15.21 3.66 -17.44
N ALA A 102 16.20 2.94 -18.01
CA ALA A 102 15.94 1.97 -19.06
C ALA A 102 15.06 0.81 -18.58
N ASP A 103 15.34 0.27 -17.39
CA ASP A 103 14.52 -0.80 -16.78
C ASP A 103 13.06 -0.35 -16.59
N ILE A 104 12.87 0.86 -16.05
CA ILE A 104 11.51 1.43 -15.85
C ILE A 104 10.82 1.67 -17.20
N GLN A 105 11.54 2.14 -18.21
CA GLN A 105 10.98 2.38 -19.55
C GLN A 105 10.43 1.10 -20.19
N THR A 106 11.06 -0.06 -19.93
CA THR A 106 10.54 -1.36 -20.43
C THR A 106 9.17 -1.74 -19.87
N LEU A 107 8.73 -1.12 -18.79
CA LEU A 107 7.40 -1.38 -18.23
C LEU A 107 6.26 -0.93 -19.16
N CYS A 108 6.51 0.05 -20.03
CA CYS A 108 5.55 0.47 -21.06
C CYS A 108 5.24 -0.64 -22.08
N ASP A 109 6.13 -1.64 -22.21
CA ASP A 109 5.92 -2.77 -23.12
C ASP A 109 4.97 -3.83 -22.54
N ILE A 110 4.65 -3.74 -21.24
CA ILE A 110 3.75 -4.68 -20.55
C ILE A 110 2.29 -4.41 -20.92
N ASP A 111 1.89 -3.14 -20.90
CA ASP A 111 0.51 -2.73 -21.20
C ASP A 111 0.51 -1.31 -21.79
N THR A 112 -0.33 -1.08 -22.80
CA THR A 112 -0.41 0.22 -23.51
C THR A 112 -0.98 1.35 -22.65
N ARG A 113 -1.62 1.04 -21.52
CA ARG A 113 -2.14 1.99 -20.53
C ARG A 113 -1.07 2.53 -19.60
N ILE A 114 0.17 2.02 -19.69
CA ILE A 114 1.31 2.44 -18.87
C ILE A 114 2.10 3.53 -19.59
N ARG A 115 2.37 4.63 -18.89
CA ARG A 115 3.21 5.72 -19.37
C ARG A 115 4.30 6.04 -18.36
N VAL A 116 5.54 6.17 -18.82
CA VAL A 116 6.67 6.62 -18.01
C VAL A 116 7.04 8.05 -18.40
N LEU A 117 7.12 8.93 -17.40
CA LEU A 117 7.59 10.30 -17.55
C LEU A 117 9.01 10.40 -16.99
N GLU A 118 10.00 10.57 -17.87
CA GLU A 118 11.38 10.82 -17.48
C GLU A 118 11.52 12.27 -17.03
N LEU A 119 11.81 12.50 -15.74
CA LEU A 119 11.88 13.86 -15.17
C LEU A 119 13.29 14.46 -15.31
N GLY A 120 14.30 13.63 -15.59
CA GLY A 120 15.71 14.05 -15.70
C GLY A 120 16.38 14.40 -14.38
N GLU A 121 15.62 14.77 -13.36
CA GLU A 121 16.08 15.06 -12.00
C GLU A 121 15.02 14.73 -10.96
N ASN A 122 15.46 14.41 -9.75
CA ASN A 122 14.55 14.22 -8.62
C ASN A 122 14.31 15.54 -7.89
N LYS A 123 13.10 16.06 -7.97
CA LYS A 123 12.66 17.26 -7.25
C LYS A 123 11.92 16.95 -5.93
N GLY A 124 11.97 15.71 -5.47
CA GLY A 124 11.26 15.21 -4.30
C GLY A 124 9.88 14.67 -4.63
N ILE A 125 9.31 13.91 -3.67
CA ILE A 125 8.06 13.16 -3.87
C ILE A 125 6.93 14.05 -4.39
N SER A 126 6.67 15.18 -3.76
CA SER A 126 5.56 16.08 -4.13
C SER A 126 5.68 16.64 -5.55
N ALA A 127 6.89 17.06 -5.96
CA ALA A 127 7.09 17.62 -7.29
C ALA A 127 7.02 16.53 -8.38
N ASN A 128 7.56 15.34 -8.10
CA ASN A 128 7.46 14.20 -9.01
C ASN A 128 6.00 13.74 -9.15
N THR A 129 5.25 13.64 -8.04
CA THR A 129 3.82 13.33 -8.06
C THR A 129 3.02 14.36 -8.85
N ASN A 130 3.28 15.65 -8.65
CA ASN A 130 2.61 16.71 -9.42
C ASN A 130 2.92 16.64 -10.92
N SER A 131 4.10 16.17 -11.30
CA SER A 131 4.45 15.96 -12.72
C SER A 131 3.61 14.84 -13.35
N ALA A 132 3.33 13.76 -12.61
CA ALA A 132 2.41 12.71 -13.05
C ALA A 132 0.97 13.23 -13.06
N LEU A 133 0.53 13.91 -12.00
CA LEU A 133 -0.80 14.49 -11.89
C LEU A 133 -1.16 15.40 -13.07
N ALA A 134 -0.19 16.21 -13.54
CA ALA A 134 -0.39 17.09 -14.70
C ALA A 134 -0.62 16.34 -16.03
N LYS A 135 -0.46 15.01 -16.05
CA LYS A 135 -0.67 14.14 -17.21
C LYS A 135 -1.85 13.19 -17.03
N ALA A 136 -2.46 13.20 -15.87
CA ALA A 136 -3.63 12.41 -15.55
C ALA A 136 -4.86 12.89 -16.33
N SER A 137 -5.68 11.93 -16.79
CA SER A 137 -6.90 12.20 -17.53
C SER A 137 -8.14 11.48 -16.98
N GLY A 138 -7.97 10.65 -15.95
CA GLY A 138 -9.06 9.93 -15.30
C GLY A 138 -9.94 10.80 -14.43
N ASP A 139 -11.15 10.33 -14.15
CA ASP A 139 -12.12 10.98 -13.26
C ASP A 139 -11.64 11.03 -11.81
N TYR A 140 -10.91 9.98 -11.39
CA TYR A 140 -10.29 9.88 -10.07
C TYR A 140 -8.78 9.65 -10.18
N ILE A 141 -8.05 10.24 -9.23
CA ILE A 141 -6.60 10.07 -9.10
C ILE A 141 -6.32 9.07 -7.98
N VAL A 142 -5.53 8.04 -8.28
CA VAL A 142 -5.02 7.10 -7.30
C VAL A 142 -3.55 7.44 -7.00
N PHE A 143 -3.27 7.88 -5.78
CA PHE A 143 -1.90 8.04 -5.29
C PHE A 143 -1.36 6.68 -4.89
N PHE A 144 -0.25 6.27 -5.46
CA PHE A 144 0.28 4.94 -5.26
C PHE A 144 1.81 4.95 -5.17
N ASP A 145 2.37 4.21 -4.22
CA ASP A 145 3.81 4.12 -4.05
C ASP A 145 4.42 3.02 -4.94
N HIS A 146 5.66 3.23 -5.33
CA HIS A 146 6.37 2.37 -6.30
C HIS A 146 6.78 0.99 -5.76
N ASP A 147 6.60 0.72 -4.48
CA ASP A 147 6.95 -0.51 -3.77
C ASP A 147 5.75 -1.15 -3.04
N ASP A 148 4.55 -0.63 -3.26
CA ASP A 148 3.30 -1.19 -2.77
C ASP A 148 2.57 -2.04 -3.83
N LEU A 149 1.57 -2.82 -3.40
CA LEU A 149 0.74 -3.65 -4.26
C LEU A 149 -0.74 -3.31 -4.09
N LEU A 150 -1.47 -3.21 -5.19
CA LEU A 150 -2.92 -3.11 -5.18
C LEU A 150 -3.57 -4.49 -5.12
N HIS A 151 -4.54 -4.66 -4.23
CA HIS A 151 -5.39 -5.84 -4.25
C HIS A 151 -6.13 -5.95 -5.60
N PRO A 152 -6.30 -7.15 -6.21
CA PRO A 152 -6.89 -7.29 -7.54
C PRO A 152 -8.26 -6.64 -7.73
N CYS A 153 -9.03 -6.46 -6.66
CA CYS A 153 -10.35 -5.83 -6.69
C CYS A 153 -10.35 -4.36 -6.25
N ALA A 154 -9.20 -3.74 -6.01
CA ALA A 154 -9.14 -2.40 -5.44
C ALA A 154 -9.87 -1.38 -6.32
N LEU A 155 -9.53 -1.30 -7.60
CA LEU A 155 -10.16 -0.35 -8.52
C LEU A 155 -11.65 -0.63 -8.73
N HIS A 156 -12.05 -1.90 -8.76
CA HIS A 156 -13.46 -2.26 -8.84
C HIS A 156 -14.25 -1.75 -7.62
N SER A 157 -13.72 -1.96 -6.41
CA SER A 157 -14.33 -1.46 -5.19
C SER A 157 -14.40 0.07 -5.15
N PHE A 158 -13.39 0.75 -5.66
CA PHE A 158 -13.39 2.22 -5.76
C PHE A 158 -14.43 2.69 -6.79
N ALA A 159 -14.57 2.01 -7.93
CA ALA A 159 -15.57 2.34 -8.94
C ALA A 159 -16.99 2.18 -8.40
N ASP A 160 -17.27 1.13 -7.64
CA ASP A 160 -18.59 0.93 -6.99
C ASP A 160 -18.94 2.09 -6.06
N ILE A 161 -17.98 2.52 -5.23
CA ILE A 161 -18.17 3.64 -4.29
C ILE A 161 -18.34 4.94 -5.09
N ALA A 162 -17.51 5.18 -6.10
CA ALA A 162 -17.54 6.38 -6.92
C ALA A 162 -18.89 6.52 -7.66
N THR A 163 -19.37 5.45 -8.27
CA THR A 163 -20.67 5.41 -8.98
C THR A 163 -21.84 5.63 -8.01
N GLY A 164 -21.82 4.98 -6.84
CA GLY A 164 -22.93 5.03 -5.90
C GLY A 164 -23.04 6.34 -5.10
N HIS A 165 -21.93 7.01 -4.85
CA HIS A 165 -21.85 8.11 -3.86
C HIS A 165 -21.17 9.38 -4.37
N SER A 166 -20.41 9.31 -5.47
CA SER A 166 -19.62 10.44 -6.03
C SER A 166 -18.78 11.19 -4.96
N PRO A 167 -17.99 10.49 -4.15
CA PRO A 167 -17.21 11.11 -3.07
C PRO A 167 -16.02 11.90 -3.64
N ASP A 168 -15.55 12.94 -2.92
CA ASP A 168 -14.33 13.66 -3.28
C ASP A 168 -13.05 12.87 -2.94
N VAL A 169 -13.08 12.01 -1.93
CA VAL A 169 -11.95 11.20 -1.47
C VAL A 169 -12.42 9.79 -1.11
N ILE A 170 -11.69 8.79 -1.61
CA ILE A 170 -11.86 7.38 -1.26
C ILE A 170 -10.54 6.90 -0.67
N TYR A 171 -10.58 6.16 0.42
CA TYR A 171 -9.40 5.50 0.99
C TYR A 171 -9.76 4.11 1.51
N SER A 172 -8.77 3.22 1.55
CA SER A 172 -8.94 1.83 1.97
C SER A 172 -8.07 1.49 3.17
N ASP A 173 -8.41 0.39 3.82
CA ASP A 173 -7.50 -0.28 4.74
C ASP A 173 -6.26 -0.79 4.00
N GLU A 174 -5.23 -1.10 4.75
CA GLU A 174 -3.97 -1.64 4.23
C GLU A 174 -3.42 -2.75 5.14
N ASP A 175 -2.53 -3.56 4.62
CA ASP A 175 -1.77 -4.53 5.38
C ASP A 175 -0.31 -4.60 4.93
N LYS A 176 0.45 -5.52 5.47
CA LYS A 176 1.84 -5.75 5.10
C LYS A 176 1.98 -7.13 4.46
N ILE A 177 2.62 -7.16 3.29
CA ILE A 177 3.02 -8.41 2.65
C ILE A 177 4.51 -8.69 2.92
N SER A 178 4.83 -9.94 3.27
CA SER A 178 6.22 -10.38 3.46
C SER A 178 6.77 -10.96 2.15
N VAL A 179 8.10 -11.12 2.07
CA VAL A 179 8.79 -11.68 0.89
C VAL A 179 8.27 -13.09 0.51
N ASP A 180 7.75 -13.85 1.48
CA ASP A 180 7.11 -15.15 1.25
C ASP A 180 5.60 -15.05 0.99
N GLY A 181 5.09 -13.85 0.67
CA GLY A 181 3.71 -13.61 0.25
C GLY A 181 2.68 -13.63 1.38
N LYS A 182 3.11 -13.63 2.67
CA LYS A 182 2.19 -13.67 3.80
C LYS A 182 1.71 -12.29 4.19
N LEU A 183 0.39 -12.13 4.25
CA LEU A 183 -0.28 -10.93 4.73
C LEU A 183 -0.21 -10.84 6.26
N SER A 184 -0.01 -9.64 6.79
CA SER A 184 0.13 -9.39 8.23
C SER A 184 -0.09 -7.93 8.58
N LEU A 185 -0.25 -7.65 9.87
CA LEU A 185 -0.33 -6.29 10.42
C LEU A 185 -1.40 -5.43 9.73
N PRO A 186 -2.66 -5.88 9.62
CA PRO A 186 -3.71 -5.07 9.02
C PRO A 186 -3.85 -3.74 9.75
N HIS A 187 -3.99 -2.67 8.99
CA HIS A 187 -4.28 -1.33 9.47
C HIS A 187 -5.70 -0.95 9.03
N PHE A 188 -6.65 -1.19 9.92
CA PHE A 188 -8.03 -0.76 9.74
C PHE A 188 -8.12 0.73 10.04
N LYS A 189 -8.40 1.51 9.02
CA LYS A 189 -8.49 2.97 9.12
C LYS A 189 -9.82 3.38 9.75
N SER A 190 -9.80 4.50 10.50
CA SER A 190 -11.02 5.06 11.07
C SER A 190 -11.84 5.76 9.98
N ASP A 191 -13.10 6.06 10.29
CA ASP A 191 -13.89 7.00 9.52
C ASP A 191 -13.14 8.32 9.37
N PHE A 192 -13.47 9.09 8.31
CA PHE A 192 -12.78 10.34 8.01
C PHE A 192 -12.77 11.28 9.23
N ASN A 193 -11.56 11.62 9.66
CA ASN A 193 -11.31 12.47 10.80
C ASN A 193 -10.31 13.58 10.43
N PRO A 194 -10.78 14.82 10.22
CA PRO A 194 -9.93 15.93 9.79
C PRO A 194 -8.86 16.30 10.82
N ASP A 195 -9.14 16.18 12.12
CA ASP A 195 -8.16 16.48 13.17
C ASP A 195 -7.02 15.44 13.18
N LEU A 196 -7.35 14.18 12.93
CA LEU A 196 -6.36 13.11 12.79
C LEU A 196 -5.50 13.33 11.54
N LEU A 197 -6.11 13.69 10.41
CA LEU A 197 -5.39 13.96 9.16
C LEU A 197 -4.44 15.15 9.27
N LEU A 198 -4.82 16.21 10.01
CA LEU A 198 -3.96 17.36 10.25
C LEU A 198 -2.74 17.03 11.14
N SER A 199 -2.84 16.02 11.99
CA SER A 199 -1.75 15.62 12.89
C SER A 199 -0.90 14.47 12.32
N HIS A 200 -1.46 13.67 11.42
CA HIS A 200 -0.83 12.46 10.91
C HIS A 200 -1.53 12.01 9.62
N ASN A 201 -0.76 11.76 8.57
CA ASN A 201 -1.30 11.15 7.35
C ASN A 201 -1.65 9.68 7.62
N TYR A 202 -2.94 9.37 7.64
CA TYR A 202 -3.42 8.00 7.91
C TYR A 202 -4.25 7.41 6.75
N ILE A 203 -4.48 8.18 5.69
CA ILE A 203 -5.22 7.79 4.48
C ILE A 203 -4.29 7.60 3.30
#